data_f63ac273bffb2bc3a7d84b82801dc676
#
_entry.id   f63ac273bffb2bc3a7d84b82801dc676
#
_cell.length_a   1.000
_cell.length_b   1.000
_cell.length_c   1.000
_cell.angle_alpha   90.00
_cell.angle_beta   90.00
_cell.angle_gamma   90.00
#
_symmetry.space_group_name_H-M   'P 1'
#
loop_
_entity.id
_entity.type
_entity.pdbx_description
1 polymer ?
#
loop_
_entity_poly.entity_id
_entity_poly.type
_entity_poly.pdbx_seq_one_letter_code
_entity_poly.pdbx_strand_id
1 'polypeptide(L)'
;MEFLVEGLRAVTWQQVVMYLVGFVLIYLAIRKEYEPSLLLPMGFGAILVNLPFSGVLDQTLQGGIQSKGIIEWLFQVGIDASEALPILLFIGIGAMIDFGPLLTNPLMFLFGAGAQFGIFAAILLAAALGFDLKDAVSIGIIGAADGPTSLLVSQVLGSRYIGAIAVAAYSYMALVPIVQPFAIRLVTTKKERQIHMEYHPGSVTKTMRILFPIIVTMVVGFVSPQSVALIGFLMFGNLIRECGVLHTMSETAQNTLANLITVLLGITVSFSMRAEAFVTIDTLMILAIGLFAFVMDTIGGVLLAKFMNLFLKKKINPMIGGAGISAFPMSSRVIQKMAMEEDPTNVILMHAAGANVSGQIASVIAGGLVINLVSRFL
;
A
#
# COMPACT_ATOMS: atom_id res chain seq x y z
N MET A 1 10.50 38.60 25.56
CA MET A 1 9.39 38.56 24.58
C MET A 1 9.86 38.16 23.17
N GLU A 2 11.10 38.41 22.78
CA GLU A 2 11.64 38.00 21.46
C GLU A 2 11.57 36.49 21.22
N PHE A 3 11.90 35.70 22.23
CA PHE A 3 11.89 34.24 22.12
C PHE A 3 10.49 33.63 21.80
N LEU A 4 9.40 34.31 22.18
CA LEU A 4 8.03 33.87 21.89
C LEU A 4 7.64 34.05 20.40
N VAL A 5 8.35 34.91 19.70
CA VAL A 5 8.08 35.29 18.30
C VAL A 5 9.13 34.65 17.36
N GLU A 6 10.21 34.12 17.92
CA GLU A 6 11.31 33.53 17.17
C GLU A 6 10.85 32.37 16.29
N GLY A 7 10.04 31.49 16.85
CA GLY A 7 9.43 30.37 16.09
C GLY A 7 8.58 30.85 14.90
N LEU A 8 7.79 31.92 15.09
CA LEU A 8 6.97 32.48 14.01
C LEU A 8 7.81 33.13 12.91
N ARG A 9 8.92 33.77 13.27
CA ARG A 9 9.85 34.41 12.32
C ARG A 9 10.68 33.41 11.54
N ALA A 10 10.89 32.21 12.11
CA ALA A 10 11.66 31.12 11.48
C ALA A 10 10.84 30.31 10.47
N VAL A 11 9.52 30.53 10.37
CA VAL A 11 8.66 29.79 9.42
C VAL A 11 9.01 30.15 7.99
N THR A 12 9.32 29.14 7.19
CA THR A 12 9.58 29.27 5.75
C THR A 12 8.30 29.06 4.94
N TRP A 13 8.28 29.53 3.69
CA TRP A 13 7.12 29.31 2.80
C TRP A 13 6.88 27.82 2.52
N GLN A 14 7.95 27.00 2.45
CA GLN A 14 7.85 25.55 2.27
C GLN A 14 7.15 24.90 3.47
N GLN A 15 7.44 25.35 4.69
CA GLN A 15 6.76 24.86 5.89
C GLN A 15 5.27 25.22 5.89
N VAL A 16 4.90 26.42 5.39
CA VAL A 16 3.48 26.78 5.22
C VAL A 16 2.78 25.84 4.24
N VAL A 17 3.43 25.48 3.14
CA VAL A 17 2.90 24.46 2.20
C VAL A 17 2.70 23.13 2.93
N MET A 18 3.65 22.70 3.75
CA MET A 18 3.53 21.44 4.51
C MET A 18 2.43 21.48 5.57
N TYR A 19 2.18 22.63 6.21
CA TYR A 19 1.01 22.78 7.08
C TYR A 19 -0.29 22.61 6.30
N LEU A 20 -0.39 23.19 5.11
CA LEU A 20 -1.58 22.99 4.25
C LEU A 20 -1.74 21.52 3.85
N VAL A 21 -0.66 20.84 3.48
CA VAL A 21 -0.67 19.40 3.20
C VAL A 21 -1.14 18.62 4.43
N GLY A 22 -0.59 18.91 5.61
CA GLY A 22 -1.02 18.28 6.86
C GLY A 22 -2.51 18.49 7.15
N PHE A 23 -3.04 19.70 6.99
CA PHE A 23 -4.46 20.00 7.15
C PHE A 23 -5.34 19.27 6.13
N VAL A 24 -4.89 19.15 4.88
CA VAL A 24 -5.61 18.40 3.84
C VAL A 24 -5.68 16.91 4.22
N LEU A 25 -4.58 16.30 4.65
CA LEU A 25 -4.57 14.91 5.08
C LEU A 25 -5.51 14.67 6.28
N ILE A 26 -5.48 15.56 7.28
CA ILE A 26 -6.38 15.50 8.45
C ILE A 26 -7.84 15.66 8.00
N TYR A 27 -8.12 16.61 7.10
CA TYR A 27 -9.46 16.81 6.55
C TYR A 27 -9.98 15.56 5.82
N LEU A 28 -9.14 14.95 4.98
CA LEU A 28 -9.49 13.71 4.26
C LEU A 28 -9.75 12.57 5.25
N ALA A 29 -8.93 12.44 6.29
CA ALA A 29 -9.12 11.44 7.34
C ALA A 29 -10.45 11.62 8.08
N ILE A 30 -10.77 12.85 8.53
CA ILE A 30 -11.93 13.10 9.40
C ILE A 30 -13.24 13.23 8.61
N ARG A 31 -13.23 13.98 7.49
CA ARG A 31 -14.46 14.28 6.73
C ARG A 31 -14.79 13.29 5.64
N LYS A 32 -13.78 12.64 5.07
CA LYS A 32 -13.96 11.67 4.00
C LYS A 32 -13.77 10.23 4.46
N GLU A 33 -13.32 10.05 5.70
CA GLU A 33 -13.04 8.73 6.29
C GLU A 33 -12.06 7.89 5.43
N TYR A 34 -11.11 8.58 4.76
CA TYR A 34 -10.09 7.94 3.93
C TYR A 34 -8.94 7.49 4.82
N GLU A 35 -8.80 6.19 5.05
CA GLU A 35 -7.77 5.59 5.90
C GLU A 35 -7.44 6.43 7.15
N PRO A 36 -8.43 6.70 8.05
CA PRO A 36 -8.26 7.64 9.16
C PRO A 36 -7.12 7.27 10.10
N SER A 37 -6.90 5.97 10.31
CA SER A 37 -5.86 5.44 11.19
C SER A 37 -4.44 5.74 10.71
N LEU A 38 -4.26 6.06 9.42
CA LEU A 38 -2.98 6.38 8.81
C LEU A 38 -2.86 7.86 8.45
N LEU A 39 -3.86 8.43 7.73
CA LEU A 39 -3.76 9.81 7.24
C LEU A 39 -3.79 10.85 8.37
N LEU A 40 -4.55 10.59 9.45
CA LEU A 40 -4.61 11.52 10.58
C LEU A 40 -3.25 11.63 11.30
N PRO A 41 -2.61 10.52 11.72
CA PRO A 41 -1.27 10.58 12.31
C PRO A 41 -0.22 11.16 11.36
N MET A 42 -0.29 10.82 10.06
CA MET A 42 0.64 11.34 9.05
C MET A 42 0.47 12.86 8.87
N GLY A 43 -0.76 13.35 8.75
CA GLY A 43 -1.03 14.78 8.62
C GLY A 43 -0.63 15.57 9.86
N PHE A 44 -0.90 15.05 11.05
CA PHE A 44 -0.48 15.66 12.29
C PHE A 44 1.05 15.63 12.46
N GLY A 45 1.67 14.51 12.14
CA GLY A 45 3.12 14.36 12.10
C GLY A 45 3.79 15.34 11.12
N ALA A 46 3.21 15.53 9.92
CA ALA A 46 3.70 16.51 8.95
C ALA A 46 3.71 17.94 9.51
N ILE A 47 2.72 18.30 10.32
CA ILE A 47 2.74 19.59 11.03
C ILE A 47 3.86 19.61 12.06
N LEU A 48 3.98 18.57 12.90
CA LEU A 48 4.99 18.51 13.97
C LEU A 48 6.42 18.64 13.46
N VAL A 49 6.78 17.90 12.39
CA VAL A 49 8.15 17.89 11.86
C VAL A 49 8.53 19.19 11.14
N ASN A 50 7.55 20.01 10.77
CA ASN A 50 7.75 21.29 10.11
C ASN A 50 7.58 22.50 11.04
N LEU A 51 7.26 22.29 12.33
CA LEU A 51 7.29 23.37 13.31
C LEU A 51 8.73 23.72 13.66
N PRO A 52 9.15 25.00 13.50
CA PRO A 52 10.48 25.41 13.88
C PRO A 52 10.78 25.12 15.37
N PHE A 53 11.97 24.63 15.65
CA PHE A 53 12.45 24.31 17.00
C PHE A 53 11.62 23.31 17.79
N SER A 54 10.83 22.47 17.10
CA SER A 54 9.89 21.52 17.74
C SER A 54 10.58 20.43 18.58
N GLY A 55 11.87 20.14 18.33
CA GLY A 55 12.62 19.09 19.01
C GLY A 55 12.16 17.65 18.68
N VAL A 56 11.22 17.46 17.76
CA VAL A 56 10.72 16.12 17.37
C VAL A 56 11.68 15.41 16.42
N LEU A 57 12.56 16.16 15.74
CA LEU A 57 13.62 15.63 14.88
C LEU A 57 14.96 15.65 15.64
N ASP A 58 15.41 16.83 16.05
CA ASP A 58 16.66 17.03 16.75
C ASP A 58 16.41 17.69 18.11
N GLN A 59 17.09 17.21 19.15
CA GLN A 59 17.04 17.79 20.50
C GLN A 59 18.44 18.16 20.97
N THR A 60 18.55 19.34 21.55
CA THR A 60 19.77 19.74 22.29
C THR A 60 19.52 19.53 23.79
N LEU A 61 20.15 18.49 24.35
CA LEU A 61 20.08 18.20 25.79
C LEU A 61 20.95 19.16 26.62
N GLN A 62 20.74 19.15 27.93
CA GLN A 62 21.58 19.91 28.86
C GLN A 62 23.06 19.53 28.67
N GLY A 63 23.91 20.53 28.49
CA GLY A 63 25.35 20.36 28.20
C GLY A 63 25.70 20.39 26.70
N GLY A 64 24.76 20.76 25.80
CA GLY A 64 25.03 20.88 24.36
C GLY A 64 25.10 19.59 23.60
N ILE A 65 24.68 18.48 24.21
CA ILE A 65 24.63 17.14 23.56
C ILE A 65 23.45 17.13 22.58
N GLN A 66 23.75 16.95 21.31
CA GLN A 66 22.71 16.72 20.30
C GLN A 66 22.19 15.27 20.43
N SER A 67 20.87 15.14 20.51
CA SER A 67 20.16 13.86 20.53
C SER A 67 19.06 13.88 19.49
N LYS A 68 18.72 12.70 18.97
CA LYS A 68 17.62 12.55 18.02
C LYS A 68 16.29 12.75 18.71
N GLY A 69 15.40 13.48 18.07
CA GLY A 69 14.02 13.61 18.50
C GLY A 69 13.23 12.33 18.28
N ILE A 70 12.05 12.24 18.90
CA ILE A 70 11.25 11.00 18.94
C ILE A 70 10.82 10.52 17.53
N ILE A 71 10.49 11.43 16.61
CA ILE A 71 10.04 11.05 15.26
C ILE A 71 11.23 10.54 14.44
N GLU A 72 12.39 11.17 14.52
CA GLU A 72 13.59 10.66 13.86
C GLU A 72 14.02 9.30 14.43
N TRP A 73 13.98 9.15 15.75
CA TRP A 73 14.32 7.88 16.40
C TRP A 73 13.37 6.76 15.95
N LEU A 74 12.05 7.02 15.94
CA LEU A 74 11.06 6.06 15.45
C LEU A 74 11.29 5.69 13.98
N PHE A 75 11.65 6.66 13.13
CA PHE A 75 11.94 6.39 11.72
C PHE A 75 13.16 5.47 11.58
N GLN A 76 14.22 5.76 12.29
CA GLN A 76 15.46 4.96 12.22
C GLN A 76 15.26 3.53 12.72
N VAL A 77 14.57 3.35 13.85
CA VAL A 77 14.35 2.02 14.42
C VAL A 77 13.21 1.28 13.70
N GLY A 78 12.16 1.99 13.35
CA GLY A 78 10.93 1.40 12.82
C GLY A 78 10.93 1.15 11.32
N ILE A 79 11.71 1.95 10.58
CA ILE A 79 11.75 1.87 9.11
C ILE A 79 13.19 1.64 8.63
N ASP A 80 14.12 2.53 8.97
CA ASP A 80 15.45 2.58 8.37
C ASP A 80 16.32 1.36 8.74
N ALA A 81 16.29 0.89 9.97
CA ALA A 81 17.17 -0.20 10.42
C ALA A 81 16.70 -1.60 9.96
N SER A 82 15.40 -1.85 9.89
CA SER A 82 14.89 -3.22 9.69
C SER A 82 13.45 -3.29 9.16
N GLU A 83 12.85 -2.15 8.77
CA GLU A 83 11.44 -2.06 8.35
C GLU A 83 10.45 -2.71 9.34
N ALA A 84 10.81 -2.67 10.63
CA ALA A 84 10.07 -3.40 11.66
C ALA A 84 8.58 -3.04 11.70
N LEU A 85 8.24 -1.74 11.61
CA LEU A 85 6.84 -1.30 11.63
C LEU A 85 6.06 -1.82 10.41
N PRO A 86 6.52 -1.64 9.15
CA PRO A 86 5.86 -2.22 7.99
C PRO A 86 5.69 -3.74 8.09
N ILE A 87 6.73 -4.47 8.48
CA ILE A 87 6.69 -5.94 8.57
C ILE A 87 5.70 -6.39 9.65
N LEU A 88 5.70 -5.78 10.83
CA LEU A 88 4.76 -6.12 11.90
C LEU A 88 3.31 -5.82 11.52
N LEU A 89 3.07 -4.78 10.70
CA LEU A 89 1.73 -4.48 10.19
C LEU A 89 1.17 -5.64 9.36
N PHE A 90 2.02 -6.36 8.62
CA PHE A 90 1.59 -7.51 7.82
C PHE A 90 1.04 -8.66 8.66
N ILE A 91 1.41 -8.82 9.94
CA ILE A 91 0.75 -9.79 10.84
C ILE A 91 -0.73 -9.43 10.99
N GLY A 92 -1.00 -8.15 11.26
CA GLY A 92 -2.37 -7.65 11.41
C GLY A 92 -3.19 -7.82 10.12
N ILE A 93 -2.62 -7.40 8.99
CA ILE A 93 -3.25 -7.55 7.68
C ILE A 93 -3.51 -9.02 7.37
N GLY A 94 -2.54 -9.90 7.57
CA GLY A 94 -2.68 -11.35 7.34
C GLY A 94 -3.80 -11.96 8.19
N ALA A 95 -3.92 -11.55 9.45
CA ALA A 95 -5.00 -11.98 10.33
C ALA A 95 -6.38 -11.47 9.91
N MET A 96 -6.46 -10.33 9.18
CA MET A 96 -7.71 -9.82 8.62
C MET A 96 -8.15 -10.58 7.36
N ILE A 97 -7.19 -11.10 6.57
CA ILE A 97 -7.46 -11.68 5.26
C ILE A 97 -8.12 -13.06 5.39
N ASP A 98 -9.22 -13.25 4.64
CA ASP A 98 -9.80 -14.56 4.36
C ASP A 98 -9.37 -15.02 2.95
N PHE A 99 -8.50 -16.02 2.89
CA PHE A 99 -8.08 -16.62 1.63
C PHE A 99 -9.09 -17.61 1.04
N GLY A 100 -10.20 -17.87 1.72
CA GLY A 100 -11.27 -18.78 1.24
C GLY A 100 -11.74 -18.49 -0.18
N PRO A 101 -12.10 -17.24 -0.53
CA PRO A 101 -12.51 -16.87 -1.89
C PRO A 101 -11.45 -17.17 -2.95
N LEU A 102 -10.17 -16.95 -2.63
CA LEU A 102 -9.05 -17.25 -3.52
C LEU A 102 -8.84 -18.76 -3.70
N LEU A 103 -8.91 -19.50 -2.61
CA LEU A 103 -8.78 -20.97 -2.63
C LEU A 103 -9.95 -21.65 -3.37
N THR A 104 -11.14 -21.05 -3.30
CA THR A 104 -12.32 -21.52 -4.03
C THR A 104 -12.19 -21.32 -5.54
N ASN A 105 -11.55 -20.23 -5.97
CA ASN A 105 -11.35 -19.90 -7.37
C ASN A 105 -9.90 -19.46 -7.65
N PRO A 106 -8.99 -20.41 -7.92
CA PRO A 106 -7.58 -20.12 -8.16
C PRO A 106 -7.30 -19.21 -9.37
N LEU A 107 -8.25 -19.06 -10.31
CA LEU A 107 -8.11 -18.10 -11.41
C LEU A 107 -7.95 -16.65 -10.92
N MET A 108 -8.40 -16.36 -9.71
CA MET A 108 -8.24 -15.03 -9.10
C MET A 108 -6.76 -14.65 -8.89
N PHE A 109 -5.84 -15.63 -8.79
CA PHE A 109 -4.40 -15.35 -8.73
C PHE A 109 -3.88 -14.56 -9.94
N LEU A 110 -4.46 -14.81 -11.11
CA LEU A 110 -4.05 -14.12 -12.34
C LEU A 110 -4.33 -12.62 -12.30
N PHE A 111 -5.38 -12.20 -11.58
CA PHE A 111 -5.71 -10.77 -11.48
C PHE A 111 -4.71 -10.00 -10.62
N GLY A 112 -4.19 -10.62 -9.55
CA GLY A 112 -3.09 -10.04 -8.80
C GLY A 112 -1.85 -9.84 -9.68
N ALA A 113 -1.49 -10.86 -10.47
CA ALA A 113 -0.36 -10.73 -11.40
C ALA A 113 -0.61 -9.69 -12.50
N GLY A 114 -1.82 -9.64 -13.07
CA GLY A 114 -2.18 -8.67 -14.12
C GLY A 114 -2.21 -7.23 -13.63
N ALA A 115 -2.56 -7.03 -12.37
CA ALA A 115 -2.58 -5.71 -11.77
C ALA A 115 -1.15 -5.16 -11.47
N GLN A 116 -0.09 -5.96 -11.56
CA GLN A 116 1.29 -5.45 -11.44
C GLN A 116 1.78 -4.76 -12.73
N PHE A 117 0.98 -4.69 -13.77
CA PHE A 117 1.33 -4.07 -15.04
C PHE A 117 1.76 -2.61 -14.89
N GLY A 118 1.09 -1.84 -14.03
CA GLY A 118 1.39 -0.44 -13.82
C GLY A 118 2.74 -0.20 -13.13
N ILE A 119 3.21 -1.12 -12.29
CA ILE A 119 4.57 -1.07 -11.73
C ILE A 119 5.59 -0.96 -12.85
N PHE A 120 5.55 -1.90 -13.80
CA PHE A 120 6.51 -1.91 -14.90
C PHE A 120 6.34 -0.73 -15.85
N ALA A 121 5.11 -0.31 -16.12
CA ALA A 121 4.83 0.88 -16.92
C ALA A 121 5.42 2.15 -16.26
N ALA A 122 5.28 2.27 -14.94
CA ALA A 122 5.82 3.41 -14.20
C ALA A 122 7.35 3.38 -14.07
N ILE A 123 7.96 2.20 -13.93
CA ILE A 123 9.44 2.05 -13.99
C ILE A 123 9.97 2.61 -15.33
N LEU A 124 9.36 2.20 -16.44
CA LEU A 124 9.74 2.68 -17.76
C LEU A 124 9.53 4.18 -17.91
N LEU A 125 8.42 4.70 -17.41
CA LEU A 125 8.14 6.15 -17.44
C LEU A 125 9.15 6.93 -16.59
N ALA A 126 9.43 6.49 -15.36
CA ALA A 126 10.39 7.13 -14.47
C ALA A 126 11.81 7.13 -15.08
N ALA A 127 12.24 6.00 -15.65
CA ALA A 127 13.51 5.90 -16.36
C ALA A 127 13.57 6.84 -17.58
N ALA A 128 12.48 6.95 -18.35
CA ALA A 128 12.39 7.86 -19.50
C ALA A 128 12.43 9.34 -19.07
N LEU A 129 11.99 9.67 -17.85
CA LEU A 129 12.04 11.02 -17.28
C LEU A 129 13.41 11.34 -16.62
N GLY A 130 14.36 10.41 -16.66
CA GLY A 130 15.74 10.62 -16.23
C GLY A 130 16.05 10.23 -14.80
N PHE A 131 15.14 9.53 -14.09
CA PHE A 131 15.47 8.91 -12.82
C PHE A 131 16.44 7.74 -13.05
N ASP A 132 17.39 7.56 -12.13
CA ASP A 132 18.25 6.39 -12.19
C ASP A 132 17.46 5.10 -11.90
N LEU A 133 18.04 3.94 -12.23
CA LEU A 133 17.32 2.67 -12.17
C LEU A 133 16.80 2.34 -10.77
N LYS A 134 17.55 2.66 -9.71
CA LYS A 134 17.15 2.44 -8.32
C LYS A 134 15.92 3.26 -7.97
N ASP A 135 15.98 4.54 -8.29
CA ASP A 135 14.89 5.48 -8.02
C ASP A 135 13.69 5.16 -8.92
N ALA A 136 13.90 4.85 -10.21
CA ALA A 136 12.81 4.50 -11.13
C ALA A 136 12.03 3.25 -10.65
N VAL A 137 12.73 2.22 -10.20
CA VAL A 137 12.10 1.01 -9.65
C VAL A 137 11.38 1.31 -8.34
N SER A 138 12.01 2.08 -7.47
CA SER A 138 11.41 2.51 -6.19
C SER A 138 10.16 3.38 -6.39
N ILE A 139 10.12 4.17 -7.44
CA ILE A 139 8.94 4.96 -7.83
C ILE A 139 7.85 4.05 -8.42
N GLY A 140 8.24 3.12 -9.29
CA GLY A 140 7.29 2.24 -9.97
C GLY A 140 6.49 1.36 -9.02
N ILE A 141 7.11 0.87 -7.94
CA ILE A 141 6.44 0.00 -6.96
C ILE A 141 5.27 0.68 -6.23
N ILE A 142 5.17 2.01 -6.26
CA ILE A 142 4.03 2.77 -5.73
C ILE A 142 2.71 2.30 -6.36
N GLY A 143 2.75 1.86 -7.61
CA GLY A 143 1.58 1.35 -8.35
C GLY A 143 0.88 0.20 -7.65
N ALA A 144 1.63 -0.67 -6.97
CA ALA A 144 1.05 -1.77 -6.20
C ALA A 144 0.01 -1.33 -5.17
N ALA A 145 -0.01 -0.04 -4.79
CA ALA A 145 -0.81 0.53 -3.71
C ALA A 145 -0.60 -0.23 -2.38
N ASP A 146 0.67 -0.53 -2.10
CA ASP A 146 1.14 -1.27 -0.93
C ASP A 146 2.29 -0.48 -0.28
N GLY A 147 1.97 0.27 0.76
CA GLY A 147 2.92 1.12 1.46
C GLY A 147 4.13 0.37 2.02
N PRO A 148 3.93 -0.72 2.78
CA PRO A 148 5.02 -1.52 3.31
C PRO A 148 5.97 -2.07 2.25
N THR A 149 5.44 -2.63 1.15
CA THR A 149 6.28 -3.13 0.05
C THR A 149 7.04 -1.99 -0.64
N SER A 150 6.40 -0.82 -0.80
CA SER A 150 7.05 0.35 -1.40
C SER A 150 8.21 0.87 -0.55
N LEU A 151 8.07 0.86 0.77
CA LEU A 151 9.13 1.21 1.70
C LEU A 151 10.29 0.21 1.61
N LEU A 152 10.00 -1.10 1.71
CA LEU A 152 11.01 -2.16 1.61
C LEU A 152 11.85 -2.01 0.32
N VAL A 153 11.18 -1.90 -0.83
CA VAL A 153 11.88 -1.81 -2.13
C VAL A 153 12.76 -0.58 -2.18
N SER A 154 12.23 0.60 -1.81
CA SER A 154 12.99 1.85 -1.86
C SER A 154 14.18 1.85 -0.90
N GLN A 155 14.05 1.21 0.24
CA GLN A 155 15.13 1.11 1.22
C GLN A 155 16.23 0.15 0.76
N VAL A 156 15.86 -1.08 0.38
CA VAL A 156 16.83 -2.09 -0.07
C VAL A 156 17.61 -1.60 -1.28
N LEU A 157 16.97 -0.86 -2.19
CA LEU A 157 17.64 -0.26 -3.34
C LEU A 157 18.41 1.01 -3.01
N GLY A 158 18.27 1.56 -1.80
CA GLY A 158 18.93 2.79 -1.37
C GLY A 158 18.46 4.02 -2.17
N SER A 159 17.16 4.12 -2.44
CA SER A 159 16.57 5.28 -3.10
C SER A 159 16.70 6.54 -2.24
N ARG A 160 17.07 7.66 -2.85
CA ARG A 160 17.11 8.97 -2.18
C ARG A 160 15.72 9.57 -1.96
N TYR A 161 14.67 8.99 -2.54
CA TYR A 161 13.31 9.48 -2.49
C TYR A 161 12.39 8.64 -1.61
N ILE A 162 12.91 7.86 -0.67
CA ILE A 162 12.13 6.99 0.25
C ILE A 162 10.95 7.75 0.83
N GLY A 163 11.15 9.00 1.26
CA GLY A 163 10.10 9.82 1.84
C GLY A 163 8.95 10.15 0.90
N ALA A 164 9.27 10.63 -0.30
CA ALA A 164 8.26 10.95 -1.30
C ALA A 164 7.50 9.69 -1.75
N ILE A 165 8.21 8.57 -1.90
CA ILE A 165 7.64 7.26 -2.25
C ILE A 165 6.70 6.76 -1.16
N ALA A 166 7.12 6.84 0.11
CA ALA A 166 6.29 6.45 1.24
C ALA A 166 4.99 7.26 1.30
N VAL A 167 5.10 8.58 1.23
CA VAL A 167 3.92 9.46 1.24
C VAL A 167 3.01 9.17 0.06
N ALA A 168 3.55 8.99 -1.14
CA ALA A 168 2.77 8.63 -2.33
C ALA A 168 2.03 7.31 -2.13
N ALA A 169 2.74 6.23 -1.76
CA ALA A 169 2.18 4.90 -1.62
C ALA A 169 1.03 4.86 -0.60
N TYR A 170 1.25 5.45 0.58
CA TYR A 170 0.21 5.49 1.62
C TYR A 170 -0.96 6.43 1.28
N SER A 171 -0.68 7.59 0.66
CA SER A 171 -1.74 8.52 0.27
C SER A 171 -2.62 7.94 -0.84
N TYR A 172 -2.05 7.17 -1.76
CA TYR A 172 -2.83 6.57 -2.86
C TYR A 172 -3.74 5.43 -2.40
N MET A 173 -3.39 4.70 -1.34
CA MET A 173 -4.33 3.79 -0.71
C MET A 173 -5.63 4.50 -0.32
N ALA A 174 -5.55 5.72 0.20
CA ALA A 174 -6.71 6.54 0.54
C ALA A 174 -7.50 7.04 -0.68
N LEU A 175 -6.86 7.15 -1.85
CA LEU A 175 -7.51 7.62 -3.09
C LEU A 175 -8.14 6.49 -3.90
N VAL A 176 -8.03 5.23 -3.49
CA VAL A 176 -8.66 4.08 -4.15
C VAL A 176 -10.13 4.31 -4.49
N PRO A 177 -10.99 4.82 -3.57
CA PRO A 177 -12.41 5.03 -3.86
C PRO A 177 -12.69 6.06 -4.96
N ILE A 178 -11.73 6.90 -5.28
CA ILE A 178 -11.87 7.97 -6.29
C ILE A 178 -11.24 7.53 -7.61
N VAL A 179 -9.98 7.09 -7.57
CA VAL A 179 -9.16 6.82 -8.76
C VAL A 179 -9.56 5.52 -9.42
N GLN A 180 -9.84 4.48 -8.65
CA GLN A 180 -10.16 3.16 -9.18
C GLN A 180 -11.45 3.14 -10.02
N PRO A 181 -12.59 3.74 -9.59
CA PRO A 181 -13.78 3.82 -10.43
C PRO A 181 -13.55 4.54 -11.74
N PHE A 182 -12.77 5.62 -11.72
CA PHE A 182 -12.40 6.36 -12.91
C PHE A 182 -11.61 5.47 -13.88
N ALA A 183 -10.54 4.82 -13.43
CA ALA A 183 -9.70 3.94 -14.23
C ALA A 183 -10.51 2.77 -14.85
N ILE A 184 -11.39 2.15 -14.06
CA ILE A 184 -12.25 1.04 -14.52
C ILE A 184 -13.22 1.53 -15.61
N ARG A 185 -13.88 2.68 -15.39
CA ARG A 185 -14.83 3.22 -16.37
C ARG A 185 -14.19 3.58 -17.70
N LEU A 186 -12.92 3.99 -17.71
CA LEU A 186 -12.17 4.30 -18.94
C LEU A 186 -12.06 3.07 -19.87
N VAL A 187 -11.94 1.87 -19.32
CA VAL A 187 -11.64 0.66 -20.07
C VAL A 187 -12.76 -0.39 -20.07
N THR A 188 -13.91 -0.07 -19.47
CA THR A 188 -15.08 -0.96 -19.45
C THR A 188 -16.33 -0.29 -19.97
N THR A 189 -17.17 -1.06 -20.65
CA THR A 189 -18.51 -0.66 -21.07
C THR A 189 -19.53 -0.96 -19.95
N LYS A 190 -20.70 -0.29 -20.00
CA LYS A 190 -21.79 -0.55 -19.05
C LYS A 190 -22.25 -2.01 -19.08
N LYS A 191 -22.33 -2.62 -20.27
CA LYS A 191 -22.71 -4.03 -20.42
C LYS A 191 -21.72 -4.98 -19.73
N GLU A 192 -20.43 -4.67 -19.80
CA GLU A 192 -19.40 -5.48 -19.14
C GLU A 192 -19.49 -5.36 -17.61
N ARG A 193 -19.79 -4.17 -17.09
CA ARG A 193 -19.94 -3.93 -15.65
C ARG A 193 -21.19 -4.57 -15.04
N GLN A 194 -22.20 -4.87 -15.87
CA GLN A 194 -23.43 -5.56 -15.48
C GLN A 194 -23.34 -7.09 -15.54
N ILE A 195 -22.19 -7.67 -15.90
CA ILE A 195 -22.03 -9.12 -15.91
C ILE A 195 -22.16 -9.67 -14.48
N HIS A 196 -23.13 -10.55 -14.28
CA HIS A 196 -23.35 -11.26 -13.02
C HIS A 196 -22.38 -12.42 -12.87
N MET A 197 -21.95 -12.66 -11.65
CA MET A 197 -21.09 -13.78 -11.30
C MET A 197 -21.69 -14.53 -10.11
N GLU A 198 -22.02 -15.79 -10.34
CA GLU A 198 -22.50 -16.68 -9.27
C GLU A 198 -21.33 -17.07 -8.37
N TYR A 199 -21.45 -16.84 -7.07
CA TYR A 199 -20.50 -17.34 -6.10
C TYR A 199 -20.99 -18.67 -5.54
N HIS A 200 -20.23 -19.71 -5.80
CA HIS A 200 -20.45 -21.02 -5.20
C HIS A 200 -19.39 -21.19 -4.09
N PRO A 201 -19.79 -21.14 -2.80
CA PRO A 201 -18.85 -21.42 -1.74
C PRO A 201 -18.36 -22.86 -1.89
N GLY A 202 -17.10 -23.00 -2.28
CA GLY A 202 -16.46 -24.31 -2.42
C GLY A 202 -16.18 -24.91 -1.04
N SER A 203 -15.96 -26.21 -1.01
CA SER A 203 -15.57 -26.93 0.19
C SER A 203 -14.07 -26.73 0.51
N VAL A 204 -13.70 -25.52 0.93
CA VAL A 204 -12.33 -25.28 1.42
C VAL A 204 -12.21 -25.89 2.82
N THR A 205 -11.44 -26.95 2.96
CA THR A 205 -11.26 -27.65 4.24
C THR A 205 -10.39 -26.82 5.19
N LYS A 206 -10.55 -27.05 6.50
CA LYS A 206 -9.70 -26.41 7.53
C LYS A 206 -8.23 -26.72 7.28
N THR A 207 -7.89 -27.93 6.87
CA THR A 207 -6.52 -28.31 6.54
C THR A 207 -5.94 -27.47 5.38
N MET A 208 -6.72 -27.23 4.33
CA MET A 208 -6.30 -26.38 3.21
C MET A 208 -6.02 -24.94 3.69
N ARG A 209 -6.87 -24.37 4.55
CA ARG A 209 -6.69 -23.02 5.12
C ARG A 209 -5.44 -22.92 5.97
N ILE A 210 -5.09 -23.96 6.75
CA ILE A 210 -3.87 -23.99 7.58
C ILE A 210 -2.61 -24.22 6.74
N LEU A 211 -2.66 -25.11 5.76
CA LEU A 211 -1.49 -25.41 4.93
C LEU A 211 -1.17 -24.30 3.93
N PHE A 212 -2.17 -23.55 3.46
CA PHE A 212 -1.99 -22.51 2.46
C PHE A 212 -0.94 -21.47 2.85
N PRO A 213 -1.01 -20.80 4.02
CA PRO A 213 -0.01 -19.81 4.40
C PRO A 213 1.40 -20.39 4.54
N ILE A 214 1.52 -21.64 5.00
CA ILE A 214 2.81 -22.34 5.12
C ILE A 214 3.41 -22.59 3.72
N ILE A 215 2.61 -23.15 2.82
CA ILE A 215 3.04 -23.48 1.44
C ILE A 215 3.43 -22.20 0.69
N VAL A 216 2.60 -21.15 0.76
CA VAL A 216 2.89 -19.87 0.10
C VAL A 216 4.20 -19.28 0.61
N THR A 217 4.43 -19.28 1.93
CA THR A 217 5.68 -18.79 2.51
C THR A 217 6.89 -19.56 1.97
N MET A 218 6.81 -20.90 1.91
CA MET A 218 7.90 -21.74 1.40
C MET A 218 8.14 -21.50 -0.09
N VAL A 219 7.08 -21.49 -0.89
CA VAL A 219 7.19 -21.32 -2.35
C VAL A 219 7.77 -19.94 -2.68
N VAL A 220 7.24 -18.87 -2.05
CA VAL A 220 7.76 -17.53 -2.27
C VAL A 220 9.19 -17.40 -1.76
N GLY A 221 9.54 -18.05 -0.66
CA GLY A 221 10.89 -18.08 -0.12
C GLY A 221 11.91 -18.67 -1.10
N PHE A 222 11.53 -19.69 -1.87
CA PHE A 222 12.39 -20.25 -2.91
C PHE A 222 12.47 -19.38 -4.18
N VAL A 223 11.39 -18.71 -4.55
CA VAL A 223 11.30 -17.91 -5.79
C VAL A 223 11.86 -16.50 -5.59
N SER A 224 11.55 -15.88 -4.47
CA SER A 224 11.91 -14.49 -4.14
C SER A 224 12.32 -14.36 -2.67
N PRO A 225 13.57 -14.75 -2.32
CA PRO A 225 14.04 -14.71 -0.92
C PRO A 225 13.90 -13.34 -0.26
N GLN A 226 14.06 -12.24 -0.98
CA GLN A 226 13.91 -10.88 -0.44
C GLN A 226 12.47 -10.56 0.01
N SER A 227 11.47 -11.27 -0.53
CA SER A 227 10.07 -11.10 -0.13
C SER A 227 9.68 -11.88 1.14
N VAL A 228 10.56 -12.76 1.66
CA VAL A 228 10.21 -13.69 2.74
C VAL A 228 9.78 -12.96 4.00
N ALA A 229 10.42 -11.86 4.36
CA ALA A 229 10.05 -11.09 5.55
C ALA A 229 8.59 -10.61 5.45
N LEU A 230 8.21 -9.96 4.36
CA LEU A 230 6.86 -9.44 4.17
C LEU A 230 5.82 -10.57 4.05
N ILE A 231 6.04 -11.51 3.12
CA ILE A 231 5.07 -12.58 2.88
C ILE A 231 4.96 -13.53 4.06
N GLY A 232 6.07 -13.82 4.74
CA GLY A 232 6.10 -14.68 5.91
C GLY A 232 5.29 -14.11 7.07
N PHE A 233 5.43 -12.81 7.37
CA PHE A 233 4.64 -12.17 8.42
C PHE A 233 3.17 -12.01 8.03
N LEU A 234 2.85 -11.76 6.76
CA LEU A 234 1.49 -11.80 6.24
C LEU A 234 0.86 -13.18 6.44
N MET A 235 1.56 -14.22 6.01
CA MET A 235 1.09 -15.61 6.10
C MET A 235 1.06 -16.11 7.54
N PHE A 236 1.97 -15.64 8.41
CA PHE A 236 1.94 -15.93 9.84
C PHE A 236 0.69 -15.35 10.51
N GLY A 237 0.32 -14.09 10.19
CA GLY A 237 -0.93 -13.50 10.65
C GLY A 237 -2.15 -14.33 10.22
N ASN A 238 -2.17 -14.78 8.98
CA ASN A 238 -3.23 -15.65 8.47
C ASN A 238 -3.24 -17.02 9.17
N LEU A 239 -2.08 -17.62 9.43
CA LEU A 239 -1.98 -18.88 10.15
C LEU A 239 -2.53 -18.77 11.58
N ILE A 240 -2.26 -17.67 12.28
CA ILE A 240 -2.83 -17.39 13.62
C ILE A 240 -4.36 -17.42 13.54
N ARG A 241 -4.95 -16.83 12.51
CA ARG A 241 -6.41 -16.83 12.29
C ARG A 241 -6.94 -18.23 12.01
N GLU A 242 -6.35 -18.93 11.05
CA GLU A 242 -6.91 -20.19 10.51
C GLU A 242 -6.62 -21.42 11.37
N CYS A 243 -5.64 -21.37 12.29
CA CYS A 243 -5.32 -22.49 13.18
C CYS A 243 -6.47 -22.86 14.14
N GLY A 244 -7.31 -21.88 14.49
CA GLY A 244 -8.51 -22.07 15.30
C GLY A 244 -8.25 -22.34 16.80
N VAL A 245 -7.00 -22.15 17.28
CA VAL A 245 -6.62 -22.29 18.69
C VAL A 245 -6.12 -20.98 19.29
N LEU A 246 -5.91 -19.95 18.48
CA LEU A 246 -5.36 -18.64 18.87
C LEU A 246 -6.35 -17.49 18.63
N HIS A 247 -7.64 -17.68 18.93
CA HIS A 247 -8.68 -16.70 18.64
C HIS A 247 -8.38 -15.31 19.22
N THR A 248 -8.02 -15.23 20.50
CA THR A 248 -7.69 -13.96 21.16
C THR A 248 -6.48 -13.28 20.54
N MET A 249 -5.45 -14.04 20.13
CA MET A 249 -4.29 -13.48 19.45
C MET A 249 -4.65 -12.99 18.04
N SER A 250 -5.50 -13.71 17.34
CA SER A 250 -6.03 -13.29 16.03
C SER A 250 -6.79 -11.97 16.14
N GLU A 251 -7.69 -11.83 17.10
CA GLU A 251 -8.42 -10.59 17.37
C GLU A 251 -7.48 -9.43 17.74
N THR A 252 -6.49 -9.71 18.60
CA THR A 252 -5.47 -8.71 18.97
C THR A 252 -4.65 -8.28 17.76
N ALA A 253 -4.25 -9.20 16.90
CA ALA A 253 -3.48 -8.91 15.70
C ALA A 253 -4.29 -8.05 14.70
N GLN A 254 -5.54 -8.41 14.46
CA GLN A 254 -6.43 -7.71 13.50
C GLN A 254 -6.77 -6.29 13.94
N ASN A 255 -6.98 -6.08 15.23
CA ASN A 255 -7.49 -4.82 15.77
C ASN A 255 -6.37 -4.02 16.47
N THR A 256 -5.89 -4.51 17.60
CA THR A 256 -4.99 -3.73 18.47
C THR A 256 -3.61 -3.54 17.82
N LEU A 257 -2.98 -4.64 17.36
CA LEU A 257 -1.65 -4.57 16.76
C LEU A 257 -1.67 -3.77 15.46
N ALA A 258 -2.60 -4.08 14.55
CA ALA A 258 -2.71 -3.38 13.28
C ALA A 258 -2.93 -1.88 13.48
N ASN A 259 -3.87 -1.48 14.35
CA ASN A 259 -4.15 -0.07 14.62
C ASN A 259 -2.96 0.64 15.27
N LEU A 260 -2.33 0.03 16.27
CA LEU A 260 -1.17 0.60 16.96
C LEU A 260 -0.01 0.84 15.98
N ILE A 261 0.33 -0.18 15.21
CA ILE A 261 1.42 -0.09 14.22
C ILE A 261 1.07 0.92 13.14
N THR A 262 -0.18 0.99 12.67
CA THR A 262 -0.60 1.97 11.65
C THR A 262 -0.45 3.41 12.15
N VAL A 263 -0.85 3.69 13.40
CA VAL A 263 -0.68 5.01 14.01
C VAL A 263 0.79 5.38 14.15
N LEU A 264 1.62 4.44 14.67
CA LEU A 264 3.06 4.65 14.79
C LEU A 264 3.71 4.87 13.42
N LEU A 265 3.33 4.08 12.42
CA LEU A 265 3.83 4.20 11.07
C LEU A 265 3.45 5.54 10.43
N GLY A 266 2.20 5.99 10.60
CA GLY A 266 1.75 7.29 10.09
C GLY A 266 2.55 8.46 10.67
N ILE A 267 2.80 8.46 11.99
CA ILE A 267 3.65 9.48 12.62
C ILE A 267 5.11 9.34 12.14
N THR A 268 5.61 8.11 12.06
CA THR A 268 7.00 7.85 11.66
C THR A 268 7.30 8.30 10.23
N VAL A 269 6.40 8.01 9.29
CA VAL A 269 6.53 8.41 7.88
C VAL A 269 6.59 9.93 7.74
N SER A 270 6.01 10.70 8.65
CA SER A 270 6.09 12.15 8.61
C SER A 270 7.53 12.71 8.72
N PHE A 271 8.49 11.93 9.24
CA PHE A 271 9.93 12.26 9.17
C PHE A 271 10.36 12.63 7.74
N SER A 272 9.82 11.95 6.77
CA SER A 272 10.11 12.15 5.35
C SER A 272 9.33 13.31 4.72
N MET A 273 8.43 13.94 5.47
CA MET A 273 7.62 15.08 5.03
C MET A 273 8.22 16.43 5.48
N ARG A 274 9.54 16.48 5.72
CA ARG A 274 10.25 17.73 5.99
C ARG A 274 10.18 18.64 4.77
N ALA A 275 9.88 19.92 5.00
CA ALA A 275 9.59 20.89 3.95
C ALA A 275 10.70 21.00 2.90
N GLU A 276 11.97 20.99 3.32
CA GLU A 276 13.13 21.13 2.44
C GLU A 276 13.30 19.92 1.51
N ALA A 277 12.97 18.73 2.00
CA ALA A 277 13.11 17.49 1.25
C ALA A 277 11.85 17.19 0.40
N PHE A 278 10.68 17.60 0.88
CA PHE A 278 9.40 17.23 0.27
C PHE A 278 8.91 18.22 -0.80
N VAL A 279 9.13 19.54 -0.59
CA VAL A 279 8.65 20.58 -1.51
C VAL A 279 9.66 20.78 -2.64
N THR A 280 9.78 19.77 -3.51
CA THR A 280 10.69 19.73 -4.66
C THR A 280 9.95 19.34 -5.92
N ILE A 281 10.51 19.65 -7.10
CA ILE A 281 9.95 19.24 -8.39
C ILE A 281 9.96 17.72 -8.51
N ASP A 282 11.03 17.06 -8.05
CA ASP A 282 11.15 15.61 -8.10
C ASP A 282 10.03 14.92 -7.30
N THR A 283 9.67 15.45 -6.13
CA THR A 283 8.54 14.94 -5.34
C THR A 283 7.23 15.04 -6.09
N LEU A 284 6.97 16.17 -6.77
CA LEU A 284 5.77 16.32 -7.60
C LEU A 284 5.76 15.33 -8.77
N MET A 285 6.91 15.10 -9.40
CA MET A 285 7.05 14.09 -10.47
C MET A 285 6.79 12.69 -9.92
N ILE A 286 7.34 12.34 -8.76
CA ILE A 286 7.13 11.03 -8.09
C ILE A 286 5.65 10.83 -7.78
N LEU A 287 4.98 11.84 -7.25
CA LEU A 287 3.53 11.79 -7.01
C LEU A 287 2.77 11.59 -8.33
N ALA A 288 3.10 12.29 -9.39
CA ALA A 288 2.42 12.12 -10.68
C ALA A 288 2.65 10.72 -11.29
N ILE A 289 3.89 10.21 -11.25
CA ILE A 289 4.24 8.88 -11.76
C ILE A 289 3.56 7.79 -10.91
N GLY A 290 3.53 7.94 -9.59
CA GLY A 290 2.86 7.00 -8.71
C GLY A 290 1.35 6.93 -8.96
N LEU A 291 0.70 8.07 -9.20
CA LEU A 291 -0.71 8.10 -9.59
C LEU A 291 -0.92 7.42 -10.95
N PHE A 292 -0.06 7.68 -11.91
CA PHE A 292 -0.06 6.98 -13.20
C PHE A 292 0.09 5.47 -13.02
N ALA A 293 1.05 5.02 -12.20
CA ALA A 293 1.26 3.62 -11.88
C ALA A 293 -0.02 2.96 -11.34
N PHE A 294 -0.66 3.60 -10.35
CA PHE A 294 -1.88 3.11 -9.73
C PHE A 294 -3.07 2.99 -10.71
N VAL A 295 -3.22 3.97 -11.62
CA VAL A 295 -4.22 3.91 -12.69
C VAL A 295 -3.92 2.75 -13.64
N MET A 296 -2.65 2.59 -14.04
CA MET A 296 -2.23 1.53 -14.97
C MET A 296 -2.32 0.13 -14.37
N ASP A 297 -2.10 -0.03 -13.06
CA ASP A 297 -2.30 -1.30 -12.35
C ASP A 297 -3.78 -1.70 -12.36
N THR A 298 -4.67 -0.77 -12.06
CA THR A 298 -6.12 -0.99 -12.16
C THR A 298 -6.53 -1.37 -13.59
N ILE A 299 -6.03 -0.63 -14.58
CA ILE A 299 -6.31 -0.89 -16.01
C ILE A 299 -5.76 -2.26 -16.43
N GLY A 300 -4.53 -2.60 -16.05
CA GLY A 300 -3.88 -3.87 -16.36
C GLY A 300 -4.69 -5.07 -15.89
N GLY A 301 -5.15 -5.05 -14.64
CA GLY A 301 -6.02 -6.09 -14.09
C GLY A 301 -7.34 -6.21 -14.84
N VAL A 302 -8.00 -5.09 -15.17
CA VAL A 302 -9.24 -5.07 -15.96
C VAL A 302 -9.03 -5.60 -17.36
N LEU A 303 -7.96 -5.18 -18.04
CA LEU A 303 -7.64 -5.65 -19.39
C LEU A 303 -7.33 -7.15 -19.41
N LEU A 304 -6.63 -7.67 -18.40
CA LEU A 304 -6.43 -9.10 -18.27
C LEU A 304 -7.76 -9.84 -18.13
N ALA A 305 -8.70 -9.35 -17.33
CA ALA A 305 -10.03 -9.94 -17.19
C ALA A 305 -10.80 -9.92 -18.53
N LYS A 306 -10.71 -8.83 -19.29
CA LYS A 306 -11.28 -8.75 -20.64
C LYS A 306 -10.62 -9.73 -21.61
N PHE A 307 -9.29 -9.86 -21.57
CA PHE A 307 -8.55 -10.82 -22.37
C PHE A 307 -8.96 -12.26 -22.05
N MET A 308 -9.07 -12.61 -20.76
CA MET A 308 -9.56 -13.93 -20.34
C MET A 308 -10.98 -14.19 -20.84
N ASN A 309 -11.83 -13.17 -20.90
CA ASN A 309 -13.18 -13.28 -21.42
C ASN A 309 -13.24 -13.67 -22.90
N LEU A 310 -12.16 -13.54 -23.66
CA LEU A 310 -12.13 -14.06 -25.05
C LEU A 310 -12.18 -15.59 -25.08
N PHE A 311 -11.62 -16.24 -24.07
CA PHE A 311 -11.47 -17.70 -24.01
C PHE A 311 -12.50 -18.37 -23.07
N LEU A 312 -13.09 -17.63 -22.12
CA LEU A 312 -14.01 -18.18 -21.15
C LEU A 312 -15.42 -18.37 -21.73
N LYS A 313 -16.02 -19.54 -21.51
CA LYS A 313 -17.42 -19.82 -21.86
C LYS A 313 -18.40 -19.03 -20.99
N LYS A 314 -18.17 -18.98 -19.65
CA LYS A 314 -18.88 -18.10 -18.72
C LYS A 314 -18.05 -16.84 -18.57
N LYS A 315 -18.60 -15.69 -18.97
CA LYS A 315 -17.92 -14.40 -18.87
C LYS A 315 -17.81 -13.97 -17.41
N ILE A 316 -16.69 -13.40 -17.06
CA ILE A 316 -16.43 -12.76 -15.76
C ILE A 316 -16.63 -11.25 -15.88
N ASN A 317 -17.05 -10.62 -14.80
CA ASN A 317 -17.15 -9.17 -14.73
C ASN A 317 -15.73 -8.57 -14.73
N PRO A 318 -15.32 -7.79 -15.74
CA PRO A 318 -13.94 -7.31 -15.83
C PRO A 318 -13.52 -6.42 -14.67
N MET A 319 -14.47 -5.78 -13.96
CA MET A 319 -14.16 -4.93 -12.81
C MET A 319 -13.39 -5.69 -11.74
N ILE A 320 -13.62 -7.01 -11.55
CA ILE A 320 -12.89 -7.78 -10.55
C ILE A 320 -11.38 -7.82 -10.80
N GLY A 321 -10.94 -7.71 -12.05
CA GLY A 321 -9.52 -7.59 -12.38
C GLY A 321 -8.88 -6.34 -11.77
N GLY A 322 -9.63 -5.23 -11.70
CA GLY A 322 -9.17 -4.02 -11.02
C GLY A 322 -8.97 -4.21 -9.51
N ALA A 323 -9.60 -5.21 -8.88
CA ALA A 323 -9.35 -5.54 -7.48
C ALA A 323 -7.96 -6.15 -7.24
N GLY A 324 -7.23 -6.55 -8.28
CA GLY A 324 -5.91 -7.17 -8.16
C GLY A 324 -4.80 -6.27 -7.62
N ILE A 325 -5.07 -5.01 -7.31
CA ILE A 325 -4.15 -4.13 -6.56
C ILE A 325 -4.13 -4.51 -5.07
N SER A 326 -3.06 -4.15 -4.36
CA SER A 326 -2.89 -4.54 -2.95
C SER A 326 -3.71 -3.76 -1.93
N ALA A 327 -4.44 -2.73 -2.32
CA ALA A 327 -5.24 -1.92 -1.40
C ALA A 327 -6.40 -2.74 -0.77
N PHE A 328 -6.05 -3.60 0.18
CA PHE A 328 -6.97 -4.49 0.89
C PHE A 328 -7.55 -3.81 2.15
N PRO A 329 -8.84 -3.96 2.47
CA PRO A 329 -9.92 -4.55 1.65
C PRO A 329 -10.66 -3.51 0.79
N MET A 330 -10.11 -2.31 0.61
CA MET A 330 -10.82 -1.18 -0.01
C MET A 330 -11.18 -1.44 -1.46
N SER A 331 -10.24 -1.97 -2.25
CA SER A 331 -10.45 -2.19 -3.67
C SER A 331 -11.65 -3.11 -3.95
N SER A 332 -11.78 -4.21 -3.22
CA SER A 332 -12.93 -5.13 -3.36
C SER A 332 -14.26 -4.47 -3.03
N ARG A 333 -14.30 -3.61 -1.99
CA ARG A 333 -15.50 -2.86 -1.60
C ARG A 333 -15.89 -1.82 -2.65
N VAL A 334 -14.92 -1.13 -3.22
CA VAL A 334 -15.15 -0.16 -4.30
C VAL A 334 -15.76 -0.84 -5.52
N ILE A 335 -15.23 -1.99 -5.92
CA ILE A 335 -15.75 -2.76 -7.05
C ILE A 335 -17.16 -3.27 -6.78
N GLN A 336 -17.44 -3.77 -5.58
CA GLN A 336 -18.80 -4.16 -5.19
C GLN A 336 -19.76 -2.98 -5.27
N LYS A 337 -19.36 -1.82 -4.76
CA LYS A 337 -20.17 -0.60 -4.84
C LYS A 337 -20.47 -0.21 -6.29
N MET A 338 -19.46 -0.23 -7.15
CA MET A 338 -19.63 0.04 -8.58
C MET A 338 -20.58 -0.94 -9.26
N ALA A 339 -20.50 -2.23 -8.92
CA ALA A 339 -21.38 -3.26 -9.46
C ALA A 339 -22.85 -2.99 -9.07
N MET A 340 -23.11 -2.63 -7.81
CA MET A 340 -24.44 -2.30 -7.32
C MET A 340 -24.98 -0.97 -7.88
N GLU A 341 -24.13 -0.02 -8.22
CA GLU A 341 -24.51 1.21 -8.92
C GLU A 341 -25.01 0.94 -10.34
N GLU A 342 -24.44 -0.08 -11.02
CA GLU A 342 -24.85 -0.47 -12.38
C GLU A 342 -26.05 -1.42 -12.36
N ASP A 343 -26.15 -2.28 -11.36
CA ASP A 343 -27.24 -3.22 -11.11
C ASP A 343 -27.29 -3.62 -9.62
N PRO A 344 -28.33 -3.18 -8.86
CA PRO A 344 -28.43 -3.45 -7.43
C PRO A 344 -28.41 -4.93 -7.03
N THR A 345 -28.69 -5.84 -7.97
CA THR A 345 -28.68 -7.28 -7.72
C THR A 345 -27.34 -7.94 -7.97
N ASN A 346 -26.37 -7.18 -8.50
CA ASN A 346 -25.06 -7.72 -8.88
C ASN A 346 -24.09 -7.76 -7.70
N VAL A 347 -24.00 -8.90 -7.04
CA VAL A 347 -23.11 -9.13 -5.89
C VAL A 347 -21.88 -9.90 -6.35
N ILE A 348 -20.75 -9.18 -6.49
CA ILE A 348 -19.46 -9.74 -6.92
C ILE A 348 -18.35 -9.60 -5.86
N LEU A 349 -18.71 -9.21 -4.61
CA LEU A 349 -17.78 -8.93 -3.53
C LEU A 349 -16.78 -10.07 -3.29
N MET A 350 -17.25 -11.32 -3.23
CA MET A 350 -16.38 -12.46 -2.92
C MET A 350 -15.34 -12.72 -4.03
N HIS A 351 -15.72 -12.49 -5.28
CA HIS A 351 -14.79 -12.59 -6.42
C HIS A 351 -13.77 -11.44 -6.38
N ALA A 352 -14.24 -10.21 -6.14
CA ALA A 352 -13.36 -9.05 -5.98
C ALA A 352 -12.42 -9.21 -4.78
N ALA A 353 -12.90 -9.77 -3.66
CA ALA A 353 -12.06 -10.06 -2.50
C ALA A 353 -10.98 -11.09 -2.83
N GLY A 354 -11.31 -12.15 -3.55
CA GLY A 354 -10.32 -13.14 -4.01
C GLY A 354 -9.23 -12.53 -4.90
N ALA A 355 -9.61 -11.66 -5.85
CA ALA A 355 -8.66 -10.92 -6.68
C ALA A 355 -7.82 -9.95 -5.86
N ASN A 356 -8.41 -9.23 -4.90
CA ASN A 356 -7.71 -8.27 -4.05
C ASN A 356 -6.67 -8.96 -3.14
N VAL A 357 -7.05 -10.11 -2.57
CA VAL A 357 -6.14 -10.95 -1.78
C VAL A 357 -4.99 -11.49 -2.63
N SER A 358 -5.24 -11.86 -3.88
CA SER A 358 -4.16 -12.25 -4.80
C SER A 358 -3.21 -11.09 -5.08
N GLY A 359 -3.72 -9.86 -5.12
CA GLY A 359 -2.93 -8.64 -5.26
C GLY A 359 -1.93 -8.45 -4.12
N GLN A 360 -2.33 -8.73 -2.87
CA GLN A 360 -1.42 -8.67 -1.71
C GLN A 360 -0.21 -9.59 -1.87
N ILE A 361 -0.43 -10.82 -2.33
CA ILE A 361 0.65 -11.76 -2.58
C ILE A 361 1.50 -11.30 -3.78
N ALA A 362 0.85 -10.87 -4.85
CA ALA A 362 1.51 -10.50 -6.09
C ALA A 362 2.39 -9.26 -5.93
N SER A 363 1.96 -8.23 -5.17
CA SER A 363 2.75 -7.03 -4.92
C SER A 363 4.03 -7.32 -4.15
N VAL A 364 3.94 -8.15 -3.12
CA VAL A 364 5.12 -8.56 -2.33
C VAL A 364 6.10 -9.36 -3.19
N ILE A 365 5.60 -10.28 -4.02
CA ILE A 365 6.44 -11.03 -4.95
C ILE A 365 7.06 -10.09 -6.00
N ALA A 366 6.29 -9.17 -6.56
CA ALA A 366 6.79 -8.21 -7.54
C ALA A 366 7.89 -7.33 -6.93
N GLY A 367 7.70 -6.83 -5.69
CA GLY A 367 8.71 -6.08 -4.95
C GLY A 367 10.03 -6.85 -4.82
N GLY A 368 9.98 -8.10 -4.36
CA GLY A 368 11.19 -8.92 -4.24
C GLY A 368 11.83 -9.27 -5.58
N LEU A 369 11.02 -9.50 -6.63
CA LEU A 369 11.56 -9.76 -7.98
C LEU A 369 12.28 -8.55 -8.56
N VAL A 370 11.72 -7.34 -8.42
CA VAL A 370 12.37 -6.13 -8.92
C VAL A 370 13.65 -5.81 -8.13
N ILE A 371 13.68 -6.04 -6.80
CA ILE A 371 14.91 -5.94 -6.01
C ILE A 371 15.98 -6.89 -6.56
N ASN A 372 15.64 -8.17 -6.72
CA ASN A 372 16.58 -9.18 -7.21
C ASN A 372 17.10 -8.84 -8.61
N LEU A 373 16.21 -8.38 -9.49
CA LEU A 373 16.56 -8.03 -10.87
C LEU A 373 17.53 -6.84 -10.91
N VAL A 374 17.19 -5.77 -10.19
CA VAL A 374 18.00 -4.54 -10.17
C VAL A 374 19.36 -4.78 -9.51
N SER A 375 19.42 -5.53 -8.41
CA SER A 375 20.69 -5.87 -7.73
C SER A 375 21.67 -6.65 -8.60
N ARG A 376 21.23 -7.22 -9.74
CA ARG A 376 22.12 -7.88 -10.70
C ARG A 376 22.71 -6.93 -11.75
N PHE A 377 22.11 -5.75 -11.92
CA PHE A 377 22.56 -4.74 -12.89
C PHE A 377 23.32 -3.57 -12.21
N LEU A 378 23.40 -3.57 -10.90
CA LEU A 378 24.15 -2.63 -10.08
C LEU A 378 25.48 -3.25 -9.63
#